data_614bcd113e29acac572757bb2e868e53
#
_entry.id   614bcd113e29acac572757bb2e868e53
#
_cell.length_a   1.000
_cell.length_b   1.000
_cell.length_c   1.000
_cell.angle_alpha   90.00
_cell.angle_beta   90.00
_cell.angle_gamma   90.00
#
_symmetry.space_group_name_H-M   'P 1'
#
loop_
_entity.id
_entity.type
_entity.pdbx_description
1 polymer ?
#
loop_
_entity_poly.entity_id
_entity_poly.type
_entity_poly.pdbx_seq_one_letter_code
_entity_poly.pdbx_strand_id
1 'polypeptide(L)'
;MVGAVIVLGLIDRGSGYFFSLGTVFSVMQLFATLGPVALGLGLSMLVRKFDLSVSGMVSLAGCIAVLTGAANPWLGALLGLAAGVVSGLIQGVIMTRLNLSSVGVTLGGLLTLQGITYVLTGNQTVSYPDMTVALGLNAPFAHLFSVRSAVALAVFLLAALLMRYT
;
A
#
# COMPACT_ATOMS: atom_id res chain seq x y z
N MET A 1 19.54 0.88 11.45
CA MET A 1 18.82 2.04 10.89
C MET A 1 19.19 3.36 11.56
N VAL A 2 19.11 3.48 12.88
CA VAL A 2 19.45 4.74 13.60
C VAL A 2 20.87 5.22 13.28
N GLY A 3 21.86 4.31 13.26
CA GLY A 3 23.24 4.66 12.91
C GLY A 3 23.40 5.22 11.49
N ALA A 4 22.67 4.69 10.51
CA ALA A 4 22.70 5.21 9.14
C ALA A 4 22.15 6.63 9.05
N VAL A 5 21.06 6.92 9.78
CA VAL A 5 20.47 8.26 9.85
C VAL A 5 21.46 9.25 10.48
N ILE A 6 22.15 8.84 11.54
CA ILE A 6 23.17 9.69 12.21
C ILE A 6 24.35 9.96 11.26
N VAL A 7 24.86 8.92 10.59
CA VAL A 7 25.98 9.06 9.65
C VAL A 7 25.60 9.96 8.48
N LEU A 8 24.43 9.76 7.88
CA LEU A 8 23.97 10.61 6.79
C LEU A 8 23.73 12.06 7.25
N GLY A 9 23.16 12.28 8.43
CA GLY A 9 23.00 13.60 8.99
C GLY A 9 24.31 14.31 9.32
N LEU A 10 25.35 13.55 9.70
CA LEU A 10 26.70 14.10 9.93
C LEU A 10 27.41 14.47 8.62
N ILE A 11 27.21 13.70 7.56
CA ILE A 11 27.76 13.98 6.23
C ILE A 11 27.10 15.22 5.63
N ASP A 12 25.79 15.40 5.85
CA ASP A 12 25.03 16.55 5.33
C ASP A 12 25.23 17.87 6.09
N ARG A 13 26.15 17.94 7.04
CA ARG A 13 26.43 19.14 7.86
C ARG A 13 26.69 20.43 7.06
N GLY A 14 27.00 20.31 5.76
CA GLY A 14 27.26 21.46 4.87
C GLY A 14 26.06 21.95 4.07
N SER A 15 25.09 21.11 3.77
CA SER A 15 23.96 21.44 2.89
C SER A 15 22.62 21.61 3.62
N GLY A 16 22.45 20.97 4.78
CA GLY A 16 21.24 21.08 5.61
C GLY A 16 19.99 20.48 4.97
N TYR A 17 20.12 19.78 3.83
CA TYR A 17 18.99 19.20 3.10
C TYR A 17 18.41 17.97 3.79
N PHE A 18 19.25 17.19 4.50
CA PHE A 18 18.83 15.94 5.11
C PHE A 18 17.73 16.10 6.17
N PHE A 19 17.79 17.18 6.96
CA PHE A 19 16.77 17.53 7.94
C PHE A 19 15.80 18.62 7.45
N SER A 20 15.71 18.83 6.13
CA SER A 20 14.79 19.81 5.56
C SER A 20 13.33 19.32 5.67
N LEU A 21 12.39 20.27 5.69
CA LEU A 21 10.94 19.95 5.63
C LEU A 21 10.57 19.12 4.40
N GLY A 22 11.28 19.33 3.28
CA GLY A 22 11.09 18.56 2.05
C GLY A 22 11.47 17.08 2.22
N THR A 23 12.53 16.79 2.97
CA THR A 23 12.93 15.41 3.28
C THR A 23 11.91 14.73 4.19
N VAL A 24 11.44 15.43 5.22
CA VAL A 24 10.38 14.91 6.11
C VAL A 24 9.11 14.63 5.33
N PHE A 25 8.70 15.53 4.43
CA PHE A 25 7.56 15.32 3.55
C PHE A 25 7.74 14.07 2.66
N SER A 26 8.93 13.91 2.06
CA SER A 26 9.25 12.74 1.22
C SER A 26 9.18 11.43 2.01
N VAL A 27 9.68 11.40 3.23
CA VAL A 27 9.58 10.25 4.14
C VAL A 27 8.11 9.95 4.49
N MET A 28 7.30 10.98 4.74
CA MET A 28 5.86 10.79 4.98
C MET A 28 5.12 10.23 3.75
N GLN A 29 5.50 10.65 2.55
CA GLN A 29 4.95 10.08 1.32
C GLN A 29 5.34 8.60 1.12
N LEU A 30 6.59 8.26 1.43
CA LEU A 30 7.06 6.89 1.40
C LEU A 30 6.32 6.02 2.43
N PHE A 31 6.16 6.54 3.64
CA PHE A 31 5.36 5.90 4.69
C PHE A 31 3.90 5.71 4.25
N ALA A 32 3.30 6.70 3.61
CA ALA A 32 1.93 6.61 3.11
C ALA A 32 1.74 5.48 2.09
N THR A 33 2.79 5.16 1.33
CA THR A 33 2.75 4.10 0.32
C THR A 33 3.06 2.72 0.91
N LEU A 34 4.13 2.61 1.70
CA LEU A 34 4.64 1.33 2.20
C LEU A 34 4.07 0.95 3.57
N GLY A 35 3.70 1.94 4.38
CA GLY A 35 3.23 1.72 5.75
C GLY A 35 2.01 0.79 5.85
N PRO A 36 0.89 1.07 5.16
CA PRO A 36 -0.29 0.20 5.21
C PRO A 36 -0.01 -1.23 4.72
N VAL A 37 0.87 -1.38 3.72
CA VAL A 37 1.32 -2.69 3.22
C VAL A 37 2.11 -3.44 4.30
N ALA A 38 3.07 -2.76 4.93
CA ALA A 38 3.87 -3.35 6.01
C ALA A 38 3.00 -3.71 7.22
N LEU A 39 2.00 -2.89 7.54
CA LEU A 39 1.04 -3.19 8.60
C LEU A 39 0.22 -4.44 8.27
N GLY A 40 -0.31 -4.58 7.07
CA GLY A 40 -1.04 -5.77 6.63
C GLY A 40 -0.19 -7.04 6.71
N LEU A 41 1.07 -6.97 6.26
CA LEU A 41 2.04 -8.07 6.41
C LEU A 41 2.33 -8.39 7.88
N GLY A 42 2.50 -7.38 8.73
CA GLY A 42 2.69 -7.55 10.15
C GLY A 42 1.52 -8.28 10.83
N LEU A 43 0.29 -7.91 10.48
CA LEU A 43 -0.92 -8.59 10.98
C LEU A 43 -0.98 -10.05 10.54
N SER A 44 -0.62 -10.37 9.29
CA SER A 44 -0.55 -11.76 8.81
C SER A 44 0.48 -12.58 9.59
N MET A 45 1.63 -11.98 9.91
CA MET A 45 2.68 -12.64 10.70
C MET A 45 2.25 -12.91 12.14
N LEU A 46 1.44 -12.05 12.75
CA LEU A 46 0.89 -12.28 14.09
C LEU A 46 0.06 -13.55 14.17
N VAL A 47 -0.70 -13.87 13.13
CA VAL A 47 -1.46 -15.12 13.01
C VAL A 47 -0.62 -16.28 12.43
N ARG A 48 0.71 -16.14 12.40
CA ARG A 48 1.67 -17.13 11.91
C ARG A 48 1.43 -17.55 10.44
N LYS A 49 0.94 -16.64 9.63
CA LYS A 49 0.73 -16.84 8.20
C LYS A 49 1.64 -15.90 7.41
N PHE A 50 2.37 -16.44 6.45
CA PHE A 50 3.13 -15.63 5.51
C PHE A 50 2.26 -15.32 4.29
N ASP A 51 2.13 -14.05 3.97
CA ASP A 51 1.38 -13.60 2.80
C ASP A 51 2.36 -13.06 1.75
N LEU A 52 2.58 -13.84 0.70
CA LEU A 52 3.40 -13.46 -0.45
C LEU A 52 2.57 -12.80 -1.56
N SER A 53 1.24 -12.83 -1.46
CA SER A 53 0.35 -12.31 -2.50
C SER A 53 0.19 -10.79 -2.50
N VAL A 54 0.71 -10.11 -1.49
CA VAL A 54 0.52 -8.67 -1.25
C VAL A 54 0.89 -7.83 -2.47
N SER A 55 2.02 -8.12 -3.14
CA SER A 55 2.42 -7.37 -4.34
C SER A 55 1.45 -7.55 -5.50
N GLY A 56 0.96 -8.78 -5.72
CA GLY A 56 -0.09 -9.06 -6.72
C GLY A 56 -1.40 -8.37 -6.38
N MET A 57 -1.77 -8.35 -5.10
CA MET A 57 -2.98 -7.70 -4.60
C MET A 57 -2.93 -6.17 -4.80
N VAL A 58 -1.80 -5.54 -4.46
CA VAL A 58 -1.58 -4.10 -4.69
C VAL A 58 -1.62 -3.77 -6.18
N SER A 59 -1.00 -4.60 -7.03
CA SER A 59 -1.02 -4.42 -8.48
C SER A 59 -2.44 -4.51 -9.04
N LEU A 60 -3.20 -5.54 -8.67
CA LEU A 60 -4.58 -5.72 -9.14
C LEU A 60 -5.50 -4.61 -8.64
N ALA A 61 -5.46 -4.31 -7.35
CA ALA A 61 -6.28 -3.26 -6.76
C ALA A 61 -5.98 -1.89 -7.38
N GLY A 62 -4.70 -1.57 -7.57
CA GLY A 62 -4.27 -0.33 -8.24
C GLY A 62 -4.72 -0.28 -9.70
N CYS A 63 -4.57 -1.38 -10.43
CA CYS A 63 -5.04 -1.49 -11.82
C CYS A 63 -6.56 -1.23 -11.93
N ILE A 64 -7.36 -1.91 -11.11
CA ILE A 64 -8.82 -1.72 -11.07
C ILE A 64 -9.16 -0.27 -10.70
N ALA A 65 -8.49 0.29 -9.69
CA ALA A 65 -8.73 1.67 -9.27
C ALA A 65 -8.46 2.67 -10.40
N VAL A 66 -7.40 2.48 -11.18
CA VAL A 66 -7.04 3.36 -12.29
C VAL A 66 -8.01 3.20 -13.47
N LEU A 67 -8.28 1.94 -13.87
CA LEU A 67 -9.13 1.67 -15.03
C LEU A 67 -10.59 2.10 -14.81
N THR A 68 -11.11 1.93 -13.61
CA THR A 68 -12.51 2.27 -13.29
C THR A 68 -12.69 3.68 -12.75
N GLY A 69 -11.61 4.29 -12.27
CA GLY A 69 -11.61 5.63 -11.67
C GLY A 69 -11.57 6.78 -12.67
N ALA A 70 -11.42 6.51 -13.97
CA ALA A 70 -11.28 7.55 -14.99
C ALA A 70 -12.43 8.58 -14.99
N ALA A 71 -13.67 8.13 -14.80
CA ALA A 71 -14.85 8.98 -14.72
C ALA A 71 -15.17 9.44 -13.29
N ASN A 72 -14.86 8.62 -12.29
CA ASN A 72 -15.15 8.89 -10.89
C ASN A 72 -14.04 8.27 -9.99
N PRO A 73 -13.12 9.09 -9.46
CA PRO A 73 -12.00 8.63 -8.63
C PRO A 73 -12.44 7.83 -7.39
N TRP A 74 -13.53 8.22 -6.78
CA TRP A 74 -14.07 7.55 -5.59
C TRP A 74 -14.58 6.15 -5.90
N LEU A 75 -15.23 5.98 -7.05
CA LEU A 75 -15.66 4.67 -7.52
C LEU A 75 -14.47 3.75 -7.79
N GLY A 76 -13.42 4.28 -8.45
CA GLY A 76 -12.19 3.55 -8.68
C GLY A 76 -11.51 3.09 -7.38
N ALA A 77 -11.39 4.00 -6.41
CA ALA A 77 -10.83 3.67 -5.10
C ALA A 77 -11.65 2.59 -4.37
N LEU A 78 -12.97 2.69 -4.41
CA LEU A 78 -13.88 1.71 -3.79
C LEU A 78 -13.74 0.33 -4.43
N LEU A 79 -13.73 0.27 -5.77
CA LEU A 79 -13.59 -0.98 -6.52
C LEU A 79 -12.22 -1.61 -6.34
N GLY A 80 -11.15 -0.81 -6.30
CA GLY A 80 -9.81 -1.28 -5.97
C GLY A 80 -9.73 -1.88 -4.55
N LEU A 81 -10.33 -1.21 -3.58
CA LEU A 81 -10.42 -1.72 -2.20
C LEU A 81 -11.24 -3.03 -2.15
N ALA A 82 -12.38 -3.07 -2.82
CA ALA A 82 -13.21 -4.26 -2.89
C ALA A 82 -12.46 -5.45 -3.52
N ALA A 83 -11.71 -5.22 -4.58
CA ALA A 83 -10.86 -6.24 -5.20
C ALA A 83 -9.81 -6.80 -4.22
N GLY A 84 -9.18 -5.93 -3.42
CA GLY A 84 -8.26 -6.35 -2.36
C GLY A 84 -8.95 -7.22 -1.30
N VAL A 85 -10.12 -6.80 -0.81
CA VAL A 85 -10.89 -7.56 0.17
C VAL A 85 -11.35 -8.91 -0.39
N VAL A 86 -11.90 -8.94 -1.60
CA VAL A 86 -12.37 -10.17 -2.23
C VAL A 86 -11.22 -11.17 -2.46
N SER A 87 -10.08 -10.70 -2.97
CA SER A 87 -8.92 -11.58 -3.19
C SER A 87 -8.37 -12.13 -1.87
N GLY A 88 -8.31 -11.30 -0.82
CA GLY A 88 -7.91 -11.75 0.52
C GLY A 88 -8.88 -12.77 1.12
N LEU A 89 -10.19 -12.54 0.99
CA LEU A 89 -11.21 -13.50 1.44
C LEU A 89 -11.10 -14.84 0.72
N ILE A 90 -10.96 -14.83 -0.60
CA ILE A 90 -10.80 -16.06 -1.39
C ILE A 90 -9.59 -16.85 -0.91
N GLN A 91 -8.43 -16.22 -0.77
CA GLN A 91 -7.22 -16.88 -0.28
C GLN A 91 -7.38 -17.38 1.16
N GLY A 92 -7.98 -16.59 2.04
CA GLY A 92 -8.26 -16.98 3.42
C GLY A 92 -9.17 -18.21 3.51
N VAL A 93 -10.25 -18.25 2.70
CA VAL A 93 -11.15 -19.42 2.63
C VAL A 93 -10.43 -20.64 2.10
N ILE A 94 -9.62 -20.50 1.04
CA ILE A 94 -8.84 -21.61 0.48
C ILE A 94 -7.89 -22.20 1.54
N MET A 95 -7.13 -21.33 2.23
CA MET A 95 -6.21 -21.76 3.29
C MET A 95 -6.92 -22.50 4.41
N THR A 96 -8.05 -21.98 4.87
CA THR A 96 -8.75 -22.53 6.05
C THR A 96 -9.58 -23.76 5.73
N ARG A 97 -10.27 -23.79 4.58
CA ARG A 97 -11.15 -24.93 4.20
C ARG A 97 -10.37 -26.13 3.69
N LEU A 98 -9.27 -25.89 2.98
CA LEU A 98 -8.46 -26.95 2.39
C LEU A 98 -7.23 -27.32 3.23
N ASN A 99 -7.02 -26.67 4.37
CA ASN A 99 -5.85 -26.86 5.24
C ASN A 99 -4.51 -26.76 4.51
N LEU A 100 -4.43 -25.86 3.51
CA LEU A 100 -3.24 -25.68 2.71
C LEU A 100 -2.24 -24.74 3.40
N SER A 101 -0.95 -24.88 3.04
CA SER A 101 0.08 -23.99 3.56
C SER A 101 -0.15 -22.55 3.06
N SER A 102 0.05 -21.57 3.96
CA SER A 102 -0.10 -20.15 3.59
C SER A 102 0.83 -19.76 2.44
N VAL A 103 2.08 -20.25 2.46
CA VAL A 103 3.08 -19.95 1.42
C VAL A 103 2.62 -20.45 0.04
N GLY A 104 2.10 -21.67 -0.06
CA GLY A 104 1.63 -22.22 -1.34
C GLY A 104 0.43 -21.47 -1.91
N VAL A 105 -0.57 -21.16 -1.04
CA VAL A 105 -1.78 -20.44 -1.47
C VAL A 105 -1.46 -18.99 -1.85
N THR A 106 -0.63 -18.29 -1.06
CA THR A 106 -0.32 -16.89 -1.34
C THR A 106 0.64 -16.72 -2.52
N LEU A 107 1.55 -17.69 -2.76
CA LEU A 107 2.39 -17.70 -3.96
C LEU A 107 1.54 -17.94 -5.22
N GLY A 108 0.63 -18.92 -5.19
CA GLY A 108 -0.34 -19.13 -6.26
C GLY A 108 -1.23 -17.91 -6.47
N GLY A 109 -1.68 -17.27 -5.37
CA GLY A 109 -2.43 -16.03 -5.39
C GLY A 109 -1.64 -14.89 -6.04
N LEU A 110 -0.36 -14.72 -5.69
CA LEU A 110 0.52 -13.74 -6.31
C LEU A 110 0.53 -13.85 -7.83
N LEU A 111 0.82 -15.05 -8.33
CA LEU A 111 0.91 -15.30 -9.78
C LEU A 111 -0.44 -15.10 -10.49
N THR A 112 -1.53 -15.55 -9.85
CA THR A 112 -2.89 -15.36 -10.38
C THR A 112 -3.27 -13.89 -10.46
N LEU A 113 -3.07 -13.12 -9.38
CA LEU A 113 -3.42 -11.70 -9.32
C LEU A 113 -2.57 -10.89 -10.30
N GLN A 114 -1.28 -11.19 -10.44
CA GLN A 114 -0.42 -10.59 -11.45
C GLN A 114 -0.88 -10.94 -12.87
N GLY A 115 -1.20 -12.21 -13.12
CA GLY A 115 -1.72 -12.66 -14.42
C GLY A 115 -3.01 -11.93 -14.81
N ILE A 116 -3.95 -11.77 -13.88
CA ILE A 116 -5.18 -11.00 -14.10
C ILE A 116 -4.82 -9.53 -14.41
N THR A 117 -3.90 -8.93 -13.68
CA THR A 117 -3.45 -7.56 -13.93
C THR A 117 -2.88 -7.41 -15.34
N TYR A 118 -2.02 -8.33 -15.78
CA TYR A 118 -1.46 -8.32 -17.15
C TYR A 118 -2.53 -8.41 -18.23
N VAL A 119 -3.54 -9.26 -18.02
CA VAL A 119 -4.66 -9.37 -18.96
C VAL A 119 -5.48 -8.08 -19.01
N LEU A 120 -5.80 -7.49 -17.86
CA LEU A 120 -6.59 -6.26 -17.79
C LEU A 120 -5.86 -5.05 -18.39
N THR A 121 -4.55 -4.98 -18.28
CA THR A 121 -3.74 -3.87 -18.79
C THR A 121 -3.23 -4.10 -20.21
N GLY A 122 -3.40 -5.29 -20.78
CA GLY A 122 -2.75 -5.67 -22.04
C GLY A 122 -1.23 -5.60 -21.95
N ASN A 123 -0.67 -5.87 -20.76
CA ASN A 123 0.77 -5.76 -20.45
C ASN A 123 1.34 -4.34 -20.67
N GLN A 124 0.49 -3.31 -20.54
CA GLN A 124 0.88 -1.91 -20.65
C GLN A 124 0.85 -1.23 -19.28
N THR A 125 1.68 -0.21 -19.12
CA THR A 125 1.59 0.64 -17.93
C THR A 125 0.32 1.48 -18.01
N VAL A 126 -0.53 1.36 -16.99
CA VAL A 126 -1.72 2.20 -16.86
C VAL A 126 -1.45 3.33 -15.87
N SER A 127 -1.84 4.54 -16.25
CA SER A 127 -1.74 5.72 -15.41
C SER A 127 -3.10 6.41 -15.34
N TYR A 128 -3.33 7.11 -14.23
CA TYR A 128 -4.55 7.89 -14.07
C TYR A 128 -4.57 9.06 -15.03
N PRO A 129 -5.63 9.25 -15.84
CA PRO A 129 -5.65 10.29 -16.88
C PRO A 129 -5.74 11.70 -16.30
N ASP A 130 -6.33 11.87 -15.11
CA ASP A 130 -6.50 13.18 -14.48
C ASP A 130 -5.40 13.44 -13.45
N MET A 131 -4.43 14.27 -13.82
CA MET A 131 -3.35 14.70 -12.94
C MET A 131 -3.81 15.54 -11.75
N THR A 132 -4.97 16.19 -11.84
CA THR A 132 -5.47 17.07 -10.76
C THR A 132 -5.77 16.30 -9.50
N VAL A 133 -6.32 15.08 -9.61
CA VAL A 133 -6.57 14.17 -8.51
C VAL A 133 -5.26 13.70 -7.87
N ALA A 134 -4.29 13.30 -8.68
CA ALA A 134 -2.99 12.86 -8.21
C ALA A 134 -2.24 14.00 -7.50
N LEU A 135 -2.27 15.20 -8.04
CA LEU A 135 -1.68 16.40 -7.43
C LEU A 135 -2.41 16.76 -6.12
N GLY A 136 -3.73 16.71 -6.09
CA GLY A 136 -4.52 16.98 -4.89
C GLY A 136 -4.24 16.01 -3.74
N LEU A 137 -4.10 14.71 -4.04
CA LEU A 137 -3.76 13.70 -3.04
C LEU A 137 -2.34 13.83 -2.51
N ASN A 138 -1.42 14.35 -3.32
CA ASN A 138 -0.02 14.55 -2.96
C ASN A 138 0.27 15.97 -2.46
N ALA A 139 -0.68 16.91 -2.58
CA ALA A 139 -0.48 18.29 -2.15
C ALA A 139 -0.10 18.34 -0.66
N PRO A 140 0.93 19.13 -0.30
CA PRO A 140 1.34 19.27 1.08
C PRO A 140 0.26 20.01 1.87
N PHE A 141 -0.29 19.37 2.88
CA PHE A 141 -1.13 19.97 3.89
C PHE A 141 -0.27 20.33 5.10
N ALA A 142 -0.35 21.57 5.56
CA ALA A 142 0.49 22.07 6.66
C ALA A 142 2.00 21.80 6.49
N HIS A 143 2.52 21.85 5.26
CA HIS A 143 3.92 21.69 4.86
C HIS A 143 4.56 20.30 5.13
N LEU A 144 3.91 19.40 5.87
CA LEU A 144 4.46 18.12 6.31
C LEU A 144 3.61 16.91 5.92
N PHE A 145 2.32 17.08 5.78
CA PHE A 145 1.37 16.00 5.54
C PHE A 145 0.69 16.17 4.18
N SER A 146 0.35 15.04 3.57
CA SER A 146 -0.56 14.99 2.43
C SER A 146 -1.82 14.22 2.82
N VAL A 147 -2.86 14.27 2.01
CA VAL A 147 -4.08 13.47 2.20
C VAL A 147 -3.72 11.98 2.31
N ARG A 148 -2.76 11.51 1.49
CA ARG A 148 -2.28 10.13 1.52
C ARG A 148 -1.65 9.75 2.86
N SER A 149 -0.79 10.59 3.42
CA SER A 149 -0.16 10.32 4.71
C SER A 149 -1.16 10.37 5.87
N ALA A 150 -2.15 11.25 5.80
CA ALA A 150 -3.24 11.30 6.79
C ALA A 150 -4.08 10.03 6.77
N VAL A 151 -4.43 9.53 5.58
CA VAL A 151 -5.16 8.25 5.42
C VAL A 151 -4.33 7.08 5.97
N ALA A 152 -3.02 7.02 5.65
CA ALA A 152 -2.15 5.98 6.17
C ALA A 152 -2.09 6.00 7.71
N LEU A 153 -1.93 7.18 8.32
CA LEU A 153 -1.96 7.33 9.78
C LEU A 153 -3.30 6.90 10.38
N ALA A 154 -4.43 7.25 9.74
CA ALA A 154 -5.74 6.82 10.19
C ALA A 154 -5.88 5.29 10.16
N VAL A 155 -5.37 4.62 9.11
CA VAL A 155 -5.35 3.15 9.02
C VAL A 155 -4.52 2.54 10.16
N PHE A 156 -3.35 3.11 10.48
CA PHE A 156 -2.53 2.65 11.60
C PHE A 156 -3.24 2.83 12.94
N LEU A 157 -3.89 3.97 13.17
CA LEU A 157 -4.64 4.22 14.40
C LEU A 157 -5.81 3.26 14.55
N LEU A 158 -6.56 3.02 13.48
CA LEU A 158 -7.65 2.04 13.47
C LEU A 158 -7.14 0.63 13.77
N ALA A 159 -6.03 0.21 13.15
CA ALA A 159 -5.43 -1.09 13.43
C ALA A 159 -4.96 -1.20 14.88
N ALA A 160 -4.32 -0.17 15.43
CA ALA A 160 -3.89 -0.13 16.83
C ALA A 160 -5.08 -0.21 17.81
N LEU A 161 -6.17 0.49 17.50
CA LEU A 161 -7.40 0.40 18.29
C LEU A 161 -8.02 -0.99 18.24
N LEU A 162 -8.12 -1.59 17.06
CA LEU A 162 -8.65 -2.96 16.90
C LEU A 162 -7.80 -3.96 17.68
N MET A 163 -6.47 -3.87 17.58
CA MET A 163 -5.55 -4.75 18.32
C MET A 163 -5.60 -4.57 19.84
N ARG A 164 -6.01 -3.40 20.32
CA ARG A 164 -6.17 -3.15 21.76
C ARG A 164 -7.38 -3.88 22.36
N TYR A 165 -8.41 -4.12 21.54
CA TYR A 165 -9.67 -4.74 21.98
C TYR A 165 -9.81 -6.20 21.56
N THR A 166 -8.83 -6.76 20.85
CA THR A 166 -8.78 -8.18 20.45
C THR A 166 -7.68 -8.91 21.20
#